data_f20fd20c5205d53712b41d594fc5472a
#
_entry.id   f20fd20c5205d53712b41d594fc5472a
#
_cell.length_a   1.000
_cell.length_b   1.000
_cell.length_c   1.000
_cell.angle_alpha   90.00
_cell.angle_beta   90.00
_cell.angle_gamma   90.00
#
_symmetry.space_group_name_H-M   'P 1'
#
loop_
_entity.id
_entity.type
_entity.pdbx_description
1 polymer ?
#
loop_
_entity_poly.entity_id
_entity_poly.type
_entity_poly.pdbx_seq_one_letter_code
_entity_poly.pdbx_strand_id
1 'polypeptide(L)'
;NILDVKNLVNATNKDITFFHSKKYASVASTTKAAYCITTKQLSKVLPNNCEPIEVNNVLASTAVITQMFYPDSVSDEFDSHAVNIEKTSLNNPVSHGKNILIGKNVKIGSNCSIGHNTIIESNVVVGDNCSIGSNVIIRNTLIKDNVSILDGCVIGKKGFGFFPSKDRNIRYPHIGIVIIEDNCEIGCGSTIDRGSLSNTIIGKNTFIDNQVHIAHNNKIGENCIIAGQVGFAGSSTLGNNVMIGGQAGVSGHLKIGNNVKIGGGSGVV
;
A
#
# COMPACT_ATOMS: atom_id res chain seq x y z
N ASN A 1 5.15 -15.75 -22.96
CA ASN A 1 5.42 -14.33 -22.62
C ASN A 1 4.93 -14.08 -21.19
N ILE A 2 5.82 -13.60 -20.34
CA ILE A 2 5.48 -13.14 -18.99
C ILE A 2 5.00 -11.70 -19.07
N LEU A 3 3.89 -11.42 -18.37
CA LEU A 3 3.23 -10.12 -18.42
C LEU A 3 3.45 -9.30 -17.16
N ASP A 4 3.69 -9.95 -16.00
CA ASP A 4 3.74 -9.22 -14.73
C ASP A 4 4.53 -9.98 -13.64
N VAL A 5 4.87 -9.26 -12.57
CA VAL A 5 5.45 -9.79 -11.32
C VAL A 5 4.40 -9.74 -10.23
N LYS A 6 4.06 -10.89 -9.65
CA LYS A 6 3.01 -10.99 -8.62
C LYS A 6 3.43 -11.83 -7.42
N ASN A 7 2.73 -11.67 -6.31
CA ASN A 7 2.90 -12.56 -5.16
C ASN A 7 2.41 -13.98 -5.46
N LEU A 8 2.82 -14.97 -4.66
CA LEU A 8 2.49 -16.39 -4.84
C LEU A 8 0.99 -16.69 -5.00
N VAL A 9 0.14 -15.94 -4.30
CA VAL A 9 -1.32 -16.16 -4.28
C VAL A 9 -2.00 -15.69 -5.56
N ASN A 10 -1.60 -14.52 -6.05
CA ASN A 10 -2.28 -13.81 -7.13
C ASN A 10 -1.66 -14.06 -8.50
N ALA A 11 -0.54 -14.77 -8.56
CA ALA A 11 0.15 -15.07 -9.80
C ALA A 11 -0.65 -16.08 -10.65
N THR A 12 -0.65 -15.86 -11.96
CA THR A 12 -1.25 -16.69 -12.99
C THR A 12 -0.18 -17.34 -13.87
N ASN A 13 -0.57 -18.16 -14.82
CA ASN A 13 0.34 -18.77 -15.81
C ASN A 13 0.97 -17.76 -16.81
N LYS A 14 0.76 -16.46 -16.61
CA LYS A 14 1.41 -15.37 -17.35
C LYS A 14 2.29 -14.50 -16.47
N ASP A 15 2.48 -14.88 -15.22
CA ASP A 15 3.19 -14.07 -14.25
C ASP A 15 4.44 -14.78 -13.73
N ILE A 16 5.42 -13.99 -13.29
CA ILE A 16 6.56 -14.45 -12.49
C ILE A 16 6.30 -14.11 -11.02
N THR A 17 6.65 -15.05 -10.14
CA THR A 17 6.54 -14.86 -8.68
C THR A 17 7.89 -15.12 -7.99
N PHE A 18 7.92 -15.10 -6.66
CA PHE A 18 9.12 -15.40 -5.89
C PHE A 18 8.78 -16.17 -4.61
N PHE A 19 9.72 -17.03 -4.19
CA PHE A 19 9.60 -17.86 -3.00
C PHE A 19 10.94 -17.91 -2.26
N HIS A 20 11.05 -17.12 -1.17
CA HIS A 20 12.31 -16.89 -0.45
C HIS A 20 12.39 -17.53 0.95
N SER A 21 11.28 -18.04 1.48
CA SER A 21 11.22 -18.56 2.85
C SER A 21 10.26 -19.74 3.00
N LYS A 22 10.68 -20.78 3.73
CA LYS A 22 9.87 -21.96 4.06
C LYS A 22 8.52 -21.62 4.71
N LYS A 23 8.41 -20.47 5.37
CA LYS A 23 7.14 -19.97 5.94
C LYS A 23 6.01 -19.94 4.91
N TYR A 24 6.33 -19.76 3.64
CA TYR A 24 5.36 -19.64 2.54
C TYR A 24 5.22 -20.94 1.72
N ALA A 25 5.75 -22.08 2.20
CA ALA A 25 5.79 -23.33 1.44
C ALA A 25 4.39 -23.83 1.04
N SER A 26 3.41 -23.74 1.91
CA SER A 26 2.02 -24.15 1.62
C SER A 26 1.37 -23.35 0.50
N VAL A 27 1.70 -22.06 0.41
CA VAL A 27 1.21 -21.20 -0.68
C VAL A 27 2.01 -21.41 -1.95
N ALA A 28 3.32 -21.62 -1.83
CA ALA A 28 4.20 -21.86 -2.98
C ALA A 28 3.84 -23.17 -3.71
N SER A 29 3.47 -24.23 -2.99
CA SER A 29 3.07 -25.53 -3.57
C SER A 29 1.78 -25.48 -4.40
N THR A 30 0.99 -24.43 -4.28
CA THR A 30 -0.28 -24.25 -4.99
C THR A 30 -0.28 -23.05 -5.93
N THR A 31 0.87 -22.38 -6.13
CA THR A 31 0.95 -21.22 -7.01
C THR A 31 0.61 -21.59 -8.46
N LYS A 32 -0.02 -20.65 -9.16
CA LYS A 32 -0.33 -20.77 -10.58
C LYS A 32 0.66 -20.00 -11.48
N ALA A 33 1.75 -19.46 -10.89
CA ALA A 33 2.75 -18.72 -11.64
C ALA A 33 3.42 -19.59 -12.71
N ALA A 34 3.78 -18.98 -13.85
CA ALA A 34 4.58 -19.66 -14.86
C ALA A 34 6.03 -19.90 -14.38
N TYR A 35 6.59 -18.90 -13.70
CA TYR A 35 7.97 -18.92 -13.18
C TYR A 35 8.02 -18.47 -11.73
N CYS A 36 8.97 -19.03 -10.98
CA CYS A 36 9.20 -18.63 -9.60
C CYS A 36 10.70 -18.41 -9.32
N ILE A 37 11.06 -17.20 -8.92
CA ILE A 37 12.41 -16.87 -8.44
C ILE A 37 12.57 -17.50 -7.06
N THR A 38 13.52 -18.43 -6.90
CA THR A 38 13.68 -19.19 -5.67
C THR A 38 15.10 -19.70 -5.50
N THR A 39 15.40 -20.39 -4.38
CA THR A 39 16.67 -21.10 -4.20
C THR A 39 16.53 -22.55 -4.62
N LYS A 40 17.65 -23.22 -4.94
CA LYS A 40 17.71 -24.65 -5.26
C LYS A 40 17.05 -25.55 -4.19
N GLN A 41 17.13 -25.15 -2.91
CA GLN A 41 16.51 -25.92 -1.84
C GLN A 41 15.00 -25.78 -1.83
N LEU A 42 14.48 -24.57 -2.10
CA LEU A 42 13.05 -24.26 -2.05
C LEU A 42 12.34 -24.64 -3.35
N SER A 43 13.04 -24.74 -4.49
CA SER A 43 12.44 -25.08 -5.78
C SER A 43 11.70 -26.41 -5.76
N LYS A 44 12.11 -27.36 -4.91
CA LYS A 44 11.49 -28.68 -4.72
C LYS A 44 10.03 -28.63 -4.21
N VAL A 45 9.59 -27.50 -3.69
CA VAL A 45 8.23 -27.29 -3.17
C VAL A 45 7.26 -26.83 -4.24
N LEU A 46 7.78 -26.30 -5.35
CA LEU A 46 6.95 -25.73 -6.41
C LEU A 46 6.17 -26.80 -7.16
N PRO A 47 4.96 -26.49 -7.64
CA PRO A 47 4.18 -27.42 -8.46
C PRO A 47 4.81 -27.59 -9.85
N ASN A 48 4.54 -28.69 -10.51
CA ASN A 48 5.12 -29.06 -11.82
C ASN A 48 4.85 -28.04 -12.95
N ASN A 49 3.83 -27.22 -12.81
CA ASN A 49 3.46 -26.18 -13.79
C ASN A 49 4.16 -24.85 -13.55
N CYS A 50 5.01 -24.73 -12.53
CA CYS A 50 5.75 -23.52 -12.18
C CYS A 50 7.26 -23.78 -12.34
N GLU A 51 7.88 -23.17 -13.34
CA GLU A 51 9.31 -23.36 -13.60
C GLU A 51 10.16 -22.55 -12.61
N PRO A 52 11.10 -23.17 -11.86
CA PRO A 52 11.96 -22.46 -10.94
C PRO A 52 13.07 -21.69 -11.67
N ILE A 53 13.28 -20.44 -11.27
CA ILE A 53 14.47 -19.65 -11.59
C ILE A 53 15.34 -19.65 -10.34
N GLU A 54 16.33 -20.52 -10.32
CA GLU A 54 17.19 -20.71 -9.16
C GLU A 54 18.24 -19.61 -9.07
N VAL A 55 18.28 -18.92 -7.90
CA VAL A 55 19.18 -17.81 -7.62
C VAL A 55 19.73 -17.90 -6.19
N ASN A 56 20.87 -17.25 -5.95
CA ASN A 56 21.46 -17.19 -4.62
C ASN A 56 20.74 -16.18 -3.69
N ASN A 57 20.25 -15.07 -4.24
CA ASN A 57 19.54 -14.04 -3.48
C ASN A 57 18.19 -13.72 -4.13
N VAL A 58 17.16 -14.38 -3.62
CA VAL A 58 15.79 -14.27 -4.16
C VAL A 58 15.26 -12.83 -4.11
N LEU A 59 15.44 -12.13 -2.98
CA LEU A 59 14.91 -10.78 -2.82
C LEU A 59 15.60 -9.78 -3.77
N ALA A 60 16.92 -9.87 -3.91
CA ALA A 60 17.67 -9.03 -4.83
C ALA A 60 17.25 -9.28 -6.29
N SER A 61 17.14 -10.55 -6.68
CA SER A 61 16.70 -10.91 -8.04
C SER A 61 15.25 -10.47 -8.30
N THR A 62 14.36 -10.62 -7.31
CA THR A 62 12.98 -10.13 -7.42
C THR A 62 12.94 -8.61 -7.59
N ALA A 63 13.77 -7.86 -6.85
CA ALA A 63 13.83 -6.41 -7.00
C ALA A 63 14.27 -5.99 -8.41
N VAL A 64 15.29 -6.64 -8.97
CA VAL A 64 15.76 -6.38 -10.34
C VAL A 64 14.66 -6.68 -11.36
N ILE A 65 14.05 -7.85 -11.28
CA ILE A 65 12.97 -8.23 -12.20
C ILE A 65 11.78 -7.27 -12.07
N THR A 66 11.39 -6.91 -10.85
CA THR A 66 10.28 -5.95 -10.65
C THR A 66 10.60 -4.59 -11.29
N GLN A 67 11.83 -4.10 -11.19
CA GLN A 67 12.23 -2.84 -11.84
C GLN A 67 12.23 -2.94 -13.38
N MET A 68 12.47 -4.12 -13.97
CA MET A 68 12.37 -4.31 -15.42
C MET A 68 10.92 -4.14 -15.92
N PHE A 69 9.92 -4.58 -15.14
CA PHE A 69 8.50 -4.37 -15.45
C PHE A 69 8.01 -2.98 -15.07
N TYR A 70 8.56 -2.41 -14.00
CA TYR A 70 8.15 -1.14 -13.39
C TYR A 70 9.36 -0.24 -13.13
N PRO A 71 9.95 0.38 -14.17
CA PRO A 71 11.18 1.17 -14.05
C PRO A 71 11.12 2.27 -12.99
N ASP A 72 9.96 2.93 -12.87
CA ASP A 72 9.76 4.06 -11.96
C ASP A 72 9.41 3.66 -10.51
N SER A 73 9.37 2.34 -10.22
CA SER A 73 8.91 1.82 -8.91
C SER A 73 9.76 2.22 -7.71
N VAL A 74 10.98 2.70 -7.93
CA VAL A 74 11.90 3.20 -6.90
C VAL A 74 12.16 4.70 -7.00
N SER A 75 11.61 5.38 -8.02
CA SER A 75 11.75 6.82 -8.21
C SER A 75 11.05 7.61 -7.09
N ASP A 76 11.59 8.79 -6.78
CA ASP A 76 11.01 9.80 -5.90
C ASP A 76 10.60 11.07 -6.66
N GLU A 77 10.59 11.00 -7.99
CA GLU A 77 10.21 12.13 -8.82
C GLU A 77 8.77 12.57 -8.55
N PHE A 78 8.53 13.85 -8.74
CA PHE A 78 7.17 14.39 -8.69
C PHE A 78 6.39 14.03 -9.96
N ASP A 79 5.07 14.02 -9.87
CA ASP A 79 4.22 13.80 -11.05
C ASP A 79 4.27 15.01 -11.99
N SER A 80 5.05 14.90 -13.05
CA SER A 80 5.19 15.96 -14.07
C SER A 80 3.91 16.21 -14.87
N HIS A 81 2.90 15.32 -14.80
CA HIS A 81 1.61 15.49 -15.45
C HIS A 81 0.59 16.22 -14.57
N ALA A 82 0.94 16.51 -13.31
CA ALA A 82 0.03 17.22 -12.42
C ALA A 82 -0.11 18.69 -12.82
N VAL A 83 -1.33 19.11 -13.02
CA VAL A 83 -1.69 20.49 -13.40
C VAL A 83 -2.71 21.06 -12.42
N ASN A 84 -2.86 22.38 -12.39
CA ASN A 84 -3.87 23.04 -11.55
C ASN A 84 -5.25 22.49 -11.87
N ILE A 85 -6.08 22.25 -10.83
CA ILE A 85 -7.45 21.68 -10.93
C ILE A 85 -8.33 22.46 -11.92
N GLU A 86 -8.16 23.78 -12.03
CA GLU A 86 -8.89 24.63 -12.95
C GLU A 86 -8.59 24.33 -14.44
N LYS A 87 -7.50 23.61 -14.70
CA LYS A 87 -7.09 23.18 -16.05
C LYS A 87 -7.45 21.72 -16.34
N THR A 88 -8.13 21.06 -15.42
CA THR A 88 -8.53 19.66 -15.57
C THR A 88 -10.00 19.55 -16.00
N SER A 89 -10.33 18.49 -16.73
CA SER A 89 -11.71 18.13 -17.07
C SER A 89 -12.14 17.00 -16.15
N LEU A 90 -12.61 17.33 -14.96
CA LEU A 90 -13.23 16.36 -14.05
C LEU A 90 -14.67 16.08 -14.49
N ASN A 91 -15.10 14.81 -14.37
CA ASN A 91 -16.46 14.40 -14.77
C ASN A 91 -17.55 14.99 -13.86
N ASN A 92 -17.20 15.28 -12.60
CA ASN A 92 -18.11 15.82 -11.60
C ASN A 92 -17.59 17.15 -11.06
N PRO A 93 -18.49 18.07 -10.66
CA PRO A 93 -18.09 19.29 -9.97
C PRO A 93 -17.51 18.93 -8.59
N VAL A 94 -16.39 19.52 -8.25
CA VAL A 94 -15.68 19.33 -6.98
C VAL A 94 -15.58 20.68 -6.29
N SER A 95 -15.99 20.75 -5.01
CA SER A 95 -15.74 21.92 -4.17
C SER A 95 -14.26 21.95 -3.80
N HIS A 96 -13.56 23.05 -4.05
CA HIS A 96 -12.11 23.06 -3.83
C HIS A 96 -11.54 24.38 -3.36
N GLY A 97 -10.44 24.29 -2.62
CA GLY A 97 -9.60 25.41 -2.20
C GLY A 97 -8.69 25.94 -3.34
N LYS A 98 -7.57 26.50 -2.96
CA LYS A 98 -6.56 27.08 -3.89
C LYS A 98 -5.33 26.19 -3.99
N ASN A 99 -4.57 26.33 -5.09
CA ASN A 99 -3.29 25.64 -5.34
C ASN A 99 -3.41 24.10 -5.32
N ILE A 100 -4.40 23.57 -5.98
CA ILE A 100 -4.61 22.12 -6.09
C ILE A 100 -4.01 21.61 -7.39
N LEU A 101 -3.22 20.56 -7.31
CA LEU A 101 -2.64 19.90 -8.47
C LEU A 101 -3.29 18.52 -8.65
N ILE A 102 -3.72 18.26 -9.88
CA ILE A 102 -4.38 17.00 -10.28
C ILE A 102 -3.58 16.35 -11.40
N GLY A 103 -3.17 15.11 -11.18
CA GLY A 103 -2.44 14.30 -12.15
C GLY A 103 -3.32 13.74 -13.27
N LYS A 104 -2.67 13.06 -14.22
CA LYS A 104 -3.35 12.44 -15.36
C LYS A 104 -4.23 11.26 -14.92
N ASN A 105 -5.38 11.09 -15.57
CA ASN A 105 -6.33 9.99 -15.33
C ASN A 105 -6.90 9.93 -13.89
N VAL A 106 -6.82 11.00 -13.12
CA VAL A 106 -7.48 11.08 -11.83
C VAL A 106 -8.99 11.05 -12.03
N LYS A 107 -9.68 10.27 -11.21
CA LYS A 107 -11.13 10.21 -11.17
C LYS A 107 -11.60 10.63 -9.79
N ILE A 108 -12.60 11.54 -9.74
CA ILE A 108 -13.18 12.01 -8.49
C ILE A 108 -14.69 11.88 -8.63
N GLY A 109 -15.30 11.23 -7.65
CA GLY A 109 -16.75 11.03 -7.57
C GLY A 109 -17.54 12.31 -7.29
N SER A 110 -18.82 12.17 -7.09
CA SER A 110 -19.76 13.27 -6.84
C SER A 110 -19.65 13.75 -5.39
N ASN A 111 -20.02 15.02 -5.15
CA ASN A 111 -20.08 15.64 -3.81
C ASN A 111 -18.77 15.60 -3.03
N CYS A 112 -17.64 15.67 -3.71
CA CYS A 112 -16.32 15.70 -3.08
C CYS A 112 -15.85 17.11 -2.81
N SER A 113 -15.02 17.26 -1.77
CA SER A 113 -14.34 18.50 -1.43
C SER A 113 -12.83 18.29 -1.28
N ILE A 114 -12.02 19.28 -1.72
CA ILE A 114 -10.56 19.24 -1.64
C ILE A 114 -10.05 20.56 -1.04
N GLY A 115 -9.28 20.45 0.03
CA GLY A 115 -8.65 21.57 0.73
C GLY A 115 -7.51 22.21 -0.06
N HIS A 116 -6.96 23.29 0.48
CA HIS A 116 -5.89 24.06 -0.14
C HIS A 116 -4.56 23.30 -0.25
N ASN A 117 -3.73 23.61 -1.26
CA ASN A 117 -2.38 23.08 -1.44
C ASN A 117 -2.30 21.54 -1.52
N THR A 118 -3.34 20.88 -1.96
CA THR A 118 -3.43 19.40 -2.04
C THR A 118 -3.00 18.92 -3.42
N ILE A 119 -2.29 17.80 -3.44
CA ILE A 119 -1.78 17.16 -4.66
C ILE A 119 -2.38 15.76 -4.78
N ILE A 120 -3.09 15.51 -5.87
CA ILE A 120 -3.61 14.19 -6.22
C ILE A 120 -2.90 13.73 -7.49
N GLU A 121 -1.95 12.79 -7.35
CA GLU A 121 -1.13 12.34 -8.47
C GLU A 121 -1.87 11.42 -9.44
N SER A 122 -1.27 11.18 -10.59
CA SER A 122 -1.84 10.41 -11.70
C SER A 122 -2.40 9.05 -11.28
N ASN A 123 -3.51 8.65 -11.90
CA ASN A 123 -4.21 7.37 -11.72
C ASN A 123 -4.85 7.15 -10.34
N VAL A 124 -4.93 8.16 -9.48
CA VAL A 124 -5.69 8.08 -8.23
C VAL A 124 -7.18 8.07 -8.53
N VAL A 125 -7.92 7.25 -7.79
CA VAL A 125 -9.39 7.18 -7.88
C VAL A 125 -9.97 7.53 -6.51
N VAL A 126 -10.92 8.46 -6.50
CA VAL A 126 -11.69 8.90 -5.33
C VAL A 126 -13.16 8.65 -5.60
N GLY A 127 -13.84 7.98 -4.69
CA GLY A 127 -15.28 7.70 -4.74
C GLY A 127 -16.15 8.91 -4.45
N ASP A 128 -17.42 8.67 -4.18
CA ASP A 128 -18.41 9.71 -3.92
C ASP A 128 -18.39 10.21 -2.46
N ASN A 129 -18.82 11.43 -2.23
CA ASN A 129 -18.98 12.06 -0.90
C ASN A 129 -17.70 12.08 -0.07
N CYS A 130 -16.54 12.22 -0.69
CA CYS A 130 -15.25 12.24 -0.01
C CYS A 130 -14.83 13.67 0.34
N SER A 131 -14.17 13.82 1.50
CA SER A 131 -13.57 15.07 1.94
C SER A 131 -12.06 14.90 2.06
N ILE A 132 -11.30 15.68 1.32
CA ILE A 132 -9.83 15.67 1.36
C ILE A 132 -9.39 17.04 1.89
N GLY A 133 -8.64 17.05 2.98
CA GLY A 133 -8.15 18.23 3.68
C GLY A 133 -7.10 19.02 2.89
N SER A 134 -6.50 20.00 3.56
CA SER A 134 -5.44 20.85 3.02
C SER A 134 -4.06 20.21 3.18
N ASN A 135 -3.12 20.54 2.31
CA ASN A 135 -1.74 20.01 2.31
C ASN A 135 -1.65 18.48 2.27
N VAL A 136 -2.61 17.81 1.67
CA VAL A 136 -2.66 16.36 1.50
C VAL A 136 -1.95 15.96 0.21
N ILE A 137 -1.19 14.86 0.25
CA ILE A 137 -0.57 14.28 -0.96
C ILE A 137 -1.08 12.84 -1.13
N ILE A 138 -1.73 12.57 -2.26
CA ILE A 138 -2.28 11.24 -2.57
C ILE A 138 -1.68 10.74 -3.85
N ARG A 139 -1.14 9.53 -3.81
CA ARG A 139 -0.58 8.82 -4.97
C ARG A 139 -0.84 7.32 -4.87
N ASN A 140 -0.90 6.62 -5.99
CA ASN A 140 -1.05 5.16 -6.00
C ASN A 140 -2.19 4.66 -5.09
N THR A 141 -3.35 5.31 -5.11
CA THR A 141 -4.42 5.07 -4.13
C THR A 141 -5.78 4.94 -4.80
N LEU A 142 -6.58 4.01 -4.30
CA LEU A 142 -8.00 3.88 -4.53
C LEU A 142 -8.74 4.21 -3.24
N ILE A 143 -9.53 5.26 -3.25
CA ILE A 143 -10.39 5.70 -2.15
C ILE A 143 -11.84 5.40 -2.55
N LYS A 144 -12.57 4.72 -1.68
CA LYS A 144 -13.99 4.41 -1.85
C LYS A 144 -14.87 5.56 -1.38
N ASP A 145 -16.14 5.30 -1.12
CA ASP A 145 -17.14 6.33 -0.85
C ASP A 145 -17.16 6.77 0.63
N ASN A 146 -17.58 8.01 0.87
CA ASN A 146 -17.75 8.59 2.20
C ASN A 146 -16.45 8.58 3.05
N VAL A 147 -15.30 8.80 2.43
CA VAL A 147 -14.01 8.83 3.11
C VAL A 147 -13.62 10.26 3.45
N SER A 148 -13.14 10.48 4.68
CA SER A 148 -12.57 11.73 5.15
C SER A 148 -11.06 11.59 5.35
N ILE A 149 -10.27 12.43 4.70
CA ILE A 149 -8.81 12.51 4.88
C ILE A 149 -8.49 13.91 5.38
N LEU A 150 -8.00 14.01 6.60
CA LEU A 150 -7.73 15.29 7.24
C LEU A 150 -6.40 15.90 6.78
N ASP A 151 -6.11 17.11 7.25
CA ASP A 151 -4.99 17.92 6.77
C ASP A 151 -3.61 17.26 6.94
N GLY A 152 -2.74 17.49 5.97
CA GLY A 152 -1.33 17.10 6.03
C GLY A 152 -1.03 15.61 5.85
N CYS A 153 -2.01 14.79 5.49
CA CYS A 153 -1.79 13.36 5.24
C CYS A 153 -0.95 13.10 3.99
N VAL A 154 -0.11 12.05 4.04
CA VAL A 154 0.64 11.55 2.88
C VAL A 154 0.29 10.08 2.65
N ILE A 155 -0.37 9.79 1.52
CA ILE A 155 -0.92 8.47 1.21
C ILE A 155 -0.34 7.93 -0.09
N GLY A 156 0.06 6.66 -0.08
CA GLY A 156 0.50 5.94 -1.27
C GLY A 156 1.94 6.16 -1.67
N LYS A 157 2.78 6.75 -0.80
CA LYS A 157 4.24 6.81 -1.00
C LYS A 157 4.85 5.41 -0.87
N LYS A 158 5.99 5.17 -1.50
CA LYS A 158 6.73 3.92 -1.33
C LYS A 158 7.12 3.71 0.13
N GLY A 159 6.95 2.50 0.63
CA GLY A 159 7.24 2.15 2.01
C GLY A 159 8.74 1.96 2.29
N PHE A 160 9.07 1.65 3.54
CA PHE A 160 10.43 1.43 4.03
C PHE A 160 10.89 -0.01 3.71
N GLY A 161 10.89 -0.37 2.41
CA GLY A 161 11.35 -1.65 1.89
C GLY A 161 12.76 -1.55 1.33
N PHE A 162 13.71 -2.28 1.90
CA PHE A 162 15.07 -2.38 1.41
C PHE A 162 15.74 -3.66 1.94
N PHE A 163 16.85 -4.03 1.36
CA PHE A 163 17.73 -5.06 1.90
C PHE A 163 19.17 -4.55 1.94
N PRO A 164 19.91 -4.86 3.01
CA PRO A 164 21.31 -4.47 3.11
C PRO A 164 22.16 -5.24 2.10
N SER A 165 23.10 -4.56 1.48
CA SER A 165 24.12 -5.11 0.61
C SER A 165 25.48 -4.70 1.15
N LYS A 166 26.55 -5.31 0.62
CA LYS A 166 27.93 -5.08 1.09
C LYS A 166 28.35 -3.62 1.06
N ASP A 167 27.89 -2.89 0.02
CA ASP A 167 28.34 -1.51 -0.22
C ASP A 167 27.23 -0.45 0.04
N ARG A 168 25.97 -0.85 0.05
CA ARG A 168 24.82 0.06 0.25
C ARG A 168 23.52 -0.70 0.52
N ASN A 169 22.54 0.00 1.09
CA ASN A 169 21.16 -0.49 1.15
C ASN A 169 20.52 -0.42 -0.25
N ILE A 170 19.93 -1.52 -0.68
CA ILE A 170 19.24 -1.60 -1.97
C ILE A 170 17.73 -1.48 -1.72
N ARG A 171 17.12 -0.50 -2.37
CA ARG A 171 15.67 -0.26 -2.26
C ARG A 171 14.89 -1.40 -2.92
N TYR A 172 13.90 -1.92 -2.20
CA TYR A 172 12.94 -2.86 -2.75
C TYR A 172 11.79 -2.10 -3.44
N PRO A 173 11.41 -2.46 -4.67
CA PRO A 173 10.34 -1.77 -5.40
C PRO A 173 8.97 -1.97 -4.73
N HIS A 174 8.17 -0.92 -4.73
CA HIS A 174 6.78 -0.97 -4.27
C HIS A 174 5.87 -0.63 -5.46
N ILE A 175 5.04 -1.58 -5.89
CA ILE A 175 4.14 -1.45 -7.05
C ILE A 175 2.66 -1.67 -6.69
N GLY A 176 2.36 -2.18 -5.49
CA GLY A 176 1.01 -2.22 -4.96
C GLY A 176 0.45 -0.81 -4.74
N ILE A 177 -0.80 -0.71 -4.36
CA ILE A 177 -1.48 0.55 -4.06
C ILE A 177 -1.96 0.58 -2.61
N VAL A 178 -2.47 1.74 -2.18
CA VAL A 178 -3.31 1.84 -0.98
C VAL A 178 -4.77 1.73 -1.41
N ILE A 179 -5.56 0.97 -0.66
CA ILE A 179 -7.01 0.91 -0.80
C ILE A 179 -7.62 1.38 0.53
N ILE A 180 -8.43 2.43 0.47
CA ILE A 180 -9.21 2.92 1.60
C ILE A 180 -10.67 2.62 1.28
N GLU A 181 -11.26 1.73 2.07
CA GLU A 181 -12.65 1.31 1.90
C GLU A 181 -13.64 2.36 2.43
N ASP A 182 -14.93 2.10 2.26
CA ASP A 182 -16.00 3.07 2.55
C ASP A 182 -16.03 3.52 4.02
N ASN A 183 -16.49 4.74 4.25
CA ASN A 183 -16.76 5.33 5.57
C ASN A 183 -15.52 5.39 6.50
N CYS A 184 -14.33 5.54 5.96
CA CYS A 184 -13.11 5.68 6.74
C CYS A 184 -12.80 7.15 7.06
N GLU A 185 -12.15 7.39 8.19
CA GLU A 185 -11.56 8.67 8.54
C GLU A 185 -10.07 8.52 8.81
N ILE A 186 -9.25 9.41 8.21
CA ILE A 186 -7.80 9.43 8.37
C ILE A 186 -7.38 10.77 8.98
N GLY A 187 -6.90 10.74 10.21
CA GLY A 187 -6.51 11.90 11.01
C GLY A 187 -5.29 12.65 10.48
N CYS A 188 -5.17 13.90 10.90
CA CYS A 188 -4.16 14.84 10.43
C CYS A 188 -2.73 14.31 10.51
N GLY A 189 -1.93 14.57 9.48
CA GLY A 189 -0.52 14.22 9.44
C GLY A 189 -0.22 12.72 9.41
N SER A 190 -1.23 11.87 9.22
CA SER A 190 -1.03 10.42 9.11
C SER A 190 -0.39 10.03 7.78
N THR A 191 0.39 8.95 7.80
CA THR A 191 1.10 8.44 6.62
C THR A 191 0.73 6.99 6.36
N ILE A 192 0.35 6.67 5.11
CA ILE A 192 -0.01 5.32 4.69
C ILE A 192 0.80 4.95 3.45
N ASP A 193 1.70 3.97 3.61
CA ASP A 193 2.55 3.52 2.52
C ASP A 193 1.83 2.57 1.56
N ARG A 194 2.14 2.67 0.26
CA ARG A 194 1.71 1.68 -0.73
C ARG A 194 2.32 0.32 -0.46
N GLY A 195 1.67 -0.74 -0.89
CA GLY A 195 2.22 -2.08 -0.80
C GLY A 195 3.36 -2.36 -1.78
N SER A 196 4.13 -3.41 -1.50
CA SER A 196 5.17 -3.88 -2.42
C SER A 196 4.55 -4.60 -3.64
N LEU A 197 4.39 -5.92 -3.61
CA LEU A 197 3.69 -6.70 -4.64
C LEU A 197 2.21 -7.01 -4.29
N SER A 198 1.73 -6.52 -3.16
CA SER A 198 0.33 -6.57 -2.74
C SER A 198 -0.06 -5.23 -2.15
N ASN A 199 -1.33 -4.97 -1.94
CA ASN A 199 -1.82 -3.68 -1.50
C ASN A 199 -1.75 -3.50 0.02
N THR A 200 -1.67 -2.24 0.46
CA THR A 200 -2.02 -1.81 1.82
C THR A 200 -3.52 -1.52 1.83
N ILE A 201 -4.25 -2.03 2.81
CA ILE A 201 -5.72 -1.96 2.84
C ILE A 201 -6.18 -1.41 4.19
N ILE A 202 -7.08 -0.42 4.14
CA ILE A 202 -7.82 0.09 5.28
C ILE A 202 -9.27 -0.35 5.10
N GLY A 203 -9.77 -1.20 5.99
CA GLY A 203 -11.11 -1.76 5.93
C GLY A 203 -12.20 -0.75 6.28
N LYS A 204 -13.42 -1.07 5.88
CA LYS A 204 -14.60 -0.20 6.02
C LYS A 204 -14.81 0.31 7.44
N ASN A 205 -15.31 1.55 7.54
CA ASN A 205 -15.69 2.16 8.82
C ASN A 205 -14.56 2.17 9.85
N THR A 206 -13.30 2.23 9.40
CA THR A 206 -12.13 2.32 10.28
C THR A 206 -11.73 3.77 10.46
N PHE A 207 -11.57 4.17 11.73
CA PHE A 207 -11.16 5.51 12.12
C PHE A 207 -9.73 5.50 12.63
N ILE A 208 -8.92 6.36 12.03
CA ILE A 208 -7.50 6.53 12.31
C ILE A 208 -7.29 7.98 12.77
N ASP A 209 -6.79 8.15 13.97
CA ASP A 209 -6.49 9.45 14.57
C ASP A 209 -5.18 10.05 14.00
N ASN A 210 -4.77 11.17 14.53
CA ASN A 210 -3.67 11.98 14.01
C ASN A 210 -2.30 11.30 14.14
N GLN A 211 -1.40 11.60 13.19
CA GLN A 211 0.00 11.17 13.19
C GLN A 211 0.20 9.65 13.27
N VAL A 212 -0.74 8.87 12.75
CA VAL A 212 -0.60 7.41 12.66
C VAL A 212 0.25 7.06 11.45
N HIS A 213 1.17 6.10 11.61
CA HIS A 213 1.93 5.54 10.50
C HIS A 213 1.50 4.11 10.19
N ILE A 214 1.06 3.87 8.95
CA ILE A 214 0.75 2.53 8.44
C ILE A 214 1.74 2.19 7.34
N ALA A 215 2.72 1.34 7.65
CA ALA A 215 3.71 0.91 6.68
C ALA A 215 3.11 -0.03 5.62
N HIS A 216 3.92 -0.35 4.62
CA HIS A 216 3.54 -1.11 3.44
C HIS A 216 2.90 -2.48 3.74
N ASN A 217 1.99 -2.92 2.89
CA ASN A 217 1.35 -4.25 2.94
C ASN A 217 0.52 -4.55 4.20
N ASN A 218 0.23 -3.56 5.03
CA ASN A 218 -0.68 -3.75 6.15
C ASN A 218 -2.10 -3.97 5.65
N LYS A 219 -2.82 -4.85 6.34
CA LYS A 219 -4.25 -5.08 6.15
C LYS A 219 -4.98 -4.77 7.45
N ILE A 220 -5.59 -3.62 7.50
CA ILE A 220 -6.42 -3.19 8.63
C ILE A 220 -7.86 -3.67 8.37
N GLY A 221 -8.46 -4.33 9.34
CA GLY A 221 -9.83 -4.83 9.25
C GLY A 221 -10.88 -3.73 9.28
N GLU A 222 -12.14 -4.14 9.34
CA GLU A 222 -13.29 -3.24 9.40
C GLU A 222 -13.58 -2.78 10.83
N ASN A 223 -14.21 -1.62 10.99
CA ASN A 223 -14.64 -1.05 12.27
C ASN A 223 -13.50 -0.91 13.31
N CYS A 224 -12.30 -0.68 12.87
CA CYS A 224 -11.16 -0.47 13.77
C CYS A 224 -11.08 0.98 14.23
N ILE A 225 -10.55 1.17 15.45
CA ILE A 225 -10.28 2.49 16.04
C ILE A 225 -8.81 2.52 16.42
N ILE A 226 -8.04 3.41 15.76
CA ILE A 226 -6.60 3.52 15.94
C ILE A 226 -6.29 4.93 16.42
N ALA A 227 -5.89 5.03 17.69
CA ALA A 227 -5.62 6.34 18.33
C ALA A 227 -4.28 6.93 17.84
N GLY A 228 -4.06 8.20 18.22
CA GLY A 228 -2.95 9.01 17.73
C GLY A 228 -1.56 8.42 17.95
N GLN A 229 -0.67 8.69 17.00
CA GLN A 229 0.75 8.29 17.04
C GLN A 229 0.99 6.77 17.11
N VAL A 230 0.01 5.94 16.75
CA VAL A 230 0.23 4.51 16.60
C VAL A 230 1.07 4.24 15.34
N GLY A 231 2.02 3.32 15.45
CA GLY A 231 2.87 2.90 14.35
C GLY A 231 2.70 1.42 14.01
N PHE A 232 2.50 1.11 12.73
CA PHE A 232 2.50 -0.25 12.21
C PHE A 232 3.74 -0.48 11.35
N ALA A 233 4.55 -1.45 11.69
CA ALA A 233 5.56 -1.96 10.78
C ALA A 233 4.92 -2.79 9.65
N GLY A 234 5.67 -3.06 8.56
CA GLY A 234 5.11 -3.64 7.34
C GLY A 234 4.53 -5.04 7.47
N SER A 235 3.55 -5.35 6.63
CA SER A 235 2.99 -6.69 6.41
C SER A 235 2.21 -7.28 7.59
N SER A 236 1.68 -6.47 8.49
CA SER A 236 0.82 -6.95 9.57
C SER A 236 -0.65 -6.98 9.15
N THR A 237 -1.41 -7.83 9.79
CA THR A 237 -2.85 -7.96 9.59
C THR A 237 -3.57 -7.71 10.90
N LEU A 238 -4.50 -6.76 10.88
CA LEU A 238 -5.41 -6.45 11.98
C LEU A 238 -6.80 -6.99 11.62
N GLY A 239 -7.40 -7.72 12.54
CA GLY A 239 -8.77 -8.19 12.38
C GLY A 239 -9.80 -7.07 12.51
N ASN A 240 -11.08 -7.42 12.51
CA ASN A 240 -12.18 -6.48 12.62
C ASN A 240 -12.43 -6.05 14.09
N ASN A 241 -13.00 -4.87 14.28
CA ASN A 241 -13.40 -4.33 15.59
C ASN A 241 -12.21 -4.22 16.57
N VAL A 242 -11.03 -3.93 16.11
CA VAL A 242 -9.84 -3.78 16.96
C VAL A 242 -9.69 -2.33 17.41
N MET A 243 -9.36 -2.14 18.68
CA MET A 243 -9.08 -0.83 19.26
C MET A 243 -7.62 -0.76 19.69
N ILE A 244 -6.89 0.27 19.26
CA ILE A 244 -5.49 0.47 19.61
C ILE A 244 -5.34 1.84 20.27
N GLY A 245 -4.84 1.85 21.50
CA GLY A 245 -4.53 3.07 22.26
C GLY A 245 -3.32 3.81 21.71
N GLY A 246 -3.27 5.12 21.95
CA GLY A 246 -2.25 6.02 21.39
C GLY A 246 -0.82 5.59 21.69
N GLN A 247 0.11 5.93 20.81
CA GLN A 247 1.54 5.64 20.90
C GLN A 247 1.90 4.14 20.97
N ALA A 248 0.98 3.26 20.66
CA ALA A 248 1.30 1.83 20.54
C ALA A 248 2.06 1.52 19.27
N GLY A 249 2.96 0.54 19.33
CA GLY A 249 3.74 0.05 18.20
C GLY A 249 3.39 -1.39 17.84
N VAL A 250 3.16 -1.69 16.57
CA VAL A 250 2.88 -3.06 16.07
C VAL A 250 4.04 -3.50 15.19
N SER A 251 4.71 -4.58 15.58
CA SER A 251 5.81 -5.17 14.81
C SER A 251 5.33 -5.77 13.49
N GLY A 252 6.26 -5.94 12.54
CA GLY A 252 5.95 -6.47 11.21
C GLY A 252 5.53 -7.93 11.19
N HIS A 253 4.77 -8.30 10.17
CA HIS A 253 4.35 -9.68 9.90
C HIS A 253 3.49 -10.34 10.97
N LEU A 254 2.82 -9.56 11.82
CA LEU A 254 1.93 -10.05 12.86
C LEU A 254 0.50 -10.24 12.34
N LYS A 255 -0.22 -11.13 13.01
CA LYS A 255 -1.67 -11.27 12.87
C LYS A 255 -2.34 -10.99 14.22
N ILE A 256 -3.11 -9.92 14.28
CA ILE A 256 -3.95 -9.55 15.42
C ILE A 256 -5.39 -9.97 15.09
N GLY A 257 -6.02 -10.71 15.99
CA GLY A 257 -7.39 -11.23 15.79
C GLY A 257 -8.47 -10.16 15.85
N ASN A 258 -9.73 -10.58 15.67
CA ASN A 258 -10.88 -9.69 15.80
C ASN A 258 -11.14 -9.31 17.27
N ASN A 259 -11.76 -8.15 17.48
CA ASN A 259 -12.24 -7.69 18.80
C ASN A 259 -11.12 -7.52 19.86
N VAL A 260 -9.87 -7.35 19.43
CA VAL A 260 -8.73 -7.14 20.33
C VAL A 260 -8.67 -5.68 20.76
N LYS A 261 -8.32 -5.47 22.04
CA LYS A 261 -8.03 -4.13 22.59
C LYS A 261 -6.57 -4.07 23.01
N ILE A 262 -5.84 -3.06 22.53
CA ILE A 262 -4.43 -2.81 22.82
C ILE A 262 -4.34 -1.49 23.57
N GLY A 263 -3.73 -1.51 24.76
CA GLY A 263 -3.53 -0.31 25.59
C GLY A 263 -2.54 0.68 24.96
N GLY A 264 -2.66 1.95 25.32
CA GLY A 264 -1.72 2.98 24.85
C GLY A 264 -0.27 2.72 25.30
N GLY A 265 0.70 3.12 24.48
CA GLY A 265 2.13 2.91 24.72
C GLY A 265 2.59 1.45 24.64
N SER A 266 1.74 0.51 24.20
CA SER A 266 2.07 -0.92 24.13
C SER A 266 2.95 -1.24 22.94
N GLY A 267 3.92 -2.16 23.12
CA GLY A 267 4.64 -2.83 22.05
C GLY A 267 4.05 -4.21 21.76
N VAL A 268 3.55 -4.43 20.55
CA VAL A 268 3.03 -5.73 20.09
C VAL A 268 4.08 -6.39 19.22
N VAL A 269 4.59 -7.56 19.66
CA VAL A 269 5.71 -8.27 19.03
C VAL A 269 5.40 -9.75 18.80
#